data_ad451e64fa5f29b55058b7e3fafcf4b5
#
_entry.id   ad451e64fa5f29b55058b7e3fafcf4b5
#
_cell.length_a   1.000
_cell.length_b   1.000
_cell.length_c   1.000
_cell.angle_alpha   90.00
_cell.angle_beta   90.00
_cell.angle_gamma   90.00
#
_symmetry.space_group_name_H-M   'P 1'
#
loop_
_entity.id
_entity.type
_entity.pdbx_description
1 polymer ?
#
loop_
_entity_poly.entity_id
_entity_poly.type
_entity_poly.pdbx_seq_one_letter_code
_entity_poly.pdbx_strand_id
1 'polypeptide(L)'
;MKKKLLSLLIVLISLSGYSQQLYMEYGSTISSFDYENSRGQPLDNLLSKSKSYFGMGYRHTLNAAKTLFLNAGATYNSYGAIGSESSVDNYFAWDVSYLGIKAGVDAKLFQLRNLAFFLNGSVASEFLIRGNQTINNDVFNLVGEEEFNNNILFFRAGVGMQYPISNNTAIYAGYSYGKSILINSGESEEKLKLNAHQFGIGFIINLPTCYCDF
;
A
#
# COMPACT_ATOMS: atom_id res chain seq x y z
N MET A 1 -20.34 -12.49 -18.71
CA MET A 1 -19.22 -12.02 -17.90
C MET A 1 -17.88 -12.66 -18.30
N LYS A 2 -17.76 -13.98 -18.47
CA LYS A 2 -16.51 -14.69 -18.83
C LYS A 2 -15.82 -14.19 -20.11
N LYS A 3 -16.58 -13.86 -21.17
CA LYS A 3 -16.02 -13.35 -22.45
C LYS A 3 -15.41 -11.95 -22.31
N LYS A 4 -15.98 -11.06 -21.48
CA LYS A 4 -15.43 -9.73 -21.20
C LYS A 4 -14.16 -9.80 -20.37
N LEU A 5 -14.07 -10.75 -19.44
CA LEU A 5 -12.86 -11.00 -18.65
C LEU A 5 -11.73 -11.54 -19.53
N LEU A 6 -12.04 -12.44 -20.46
CA LEU A 6 -11.07 -13.00 -21.41
C LEU A 6 -10.53 -11.93 -22.38
N SER A 7 -11.40 -11.04 -22.89
CA SER A 7 -10.96 -9.94 -23.74
C SER A 7 -10.08 -8.93 -22.99
N LEU A 8 -10.39 -8.65 -21.71
CA LEU A 8 -9.55 -7.81 -20.86
C LEU A 8 -8.18 -8.44 -20.63
N LEU A 9 -8.13 -9.76 -20.41
CA LEU A 9 -6.89 -10.51 -20.23
C LEU A 9 -6.03 -10.49 -21.52
N ILE A 10 -6.65 -10.64 -22.69
CA ILE A 10 -5.96 -10.57 -24.00
C ILE A 10 -5.41 -9.17 -24.26
N VAL A 11 -6.15 -8.11 -23.93
CA VAL A 11 -5.66 -6.74 -24.01
C VAL A 11 -4.48 -6.49 -23.07
N LEU A 12 -4.50 -7.04 -21.85
CA LEU A 12 -3.38 -6.97 -20.91
C LEU A 12 -2.14 -7.71 -21.40
N ILE A 13 -2.30 -8.84 -22.10
CA ILE A 13 -1.20 -9.61 -22.68
C ILE A 13 -0.64 -8.92 -23.94
N SER A 14 -1.45 -8.25 -24.74
CA SER A 14 -1.00 -7.54 -25.95
C SER A 14 -0.23 -6.25 -25.67
N LEU A 15 -0.27 -5.73 -24.43
CA LEU A 15 0.54 -4.59 -23.97
C LEU A 15 2.01 -4.98 -23.72
N SER A 16 2.41 -6.23 -23.95
CA SER A 16 3.72 -6.82 -23.60
C SER A 16 4.93 -6.32 -24.45
N GLY A 17 4.72 -5.37 -25.38
CA GLY A 17 5.78 -4.94 -26.31
C GLY A 17 6.77 -3.89 -25.80
N TYR A 18 6.57 -3.32 -24.61
CA TYR A 18 7.41 -2.22 -24.12
C TYR A 18 7.96 -2.52 -22.72
N SER A 19 9.18 -2.07 -22.47
CA SER A 19 9.96 -2.13 -21.23
C SER A 19 9.18 -2.55 -19.97
N GLN A 20 9.33 -3.81 -19.62
CA GLN A 20 8.74 -4.43 -18.45
C GLN A 20 9.71 -4.34 -17.28
N GLN A 21 9.22 -3.97 -16.11
CA GLN A 21 10.03 -3.84 -14.90
C GLN A 21 9.39 -4.62 -13.76
N LEU A 22 10.23 -5.33 -13.00
CA LEU A 22 9.84 -5.83 -11.67
C LEU A 22 10.29 -4.83 -10.63
N TYR A 23 9.47 -4.60 -9.61
CA TYR A 23 9.87 -3.83 -8.46
C TYR A 23 9.68 -4.62 -7.17
N MET A 24 10.54 -4.34 -6.20
CA MET A 24 10.45 -4.80 -4.82
C MET A 24 10.78 -3.64 -3.91
N GLU A 25 9.97 -3.43 -2.88
CA GLU A 25 10.16 -2.36 -1.90
C GLU A 25 9.96 -2.88 -0.48
N TYR A 26 10.72 -2.33 0.45
CA TYR A 26 10.60 -2.59 1.88
C TYR A 26 10.76 -1.26 2.62
N GLY A 27 10.03 -1.11 3.73
CA GLY A 27 10.11 0.13 4.47
C GLY A 27 9.35 0.14 5.78
N SER A 28 9.17 1.36 6.27
CA SER A 28 8.46 1.64 7.52
C SER A 28 7.15 2.35 7.23
N THR A 29 6.10 1.95 7.93
CA THR A 29 4.78 2.58 7.96
C THR A 29 4.58 3.20 9.33
N ILE A 30 4.33 4.50 9.39
CA ILE A 30 3.87 5.21 10.59
C ILE A 30 2.38 5.43 10.40
N SER A 31 1.56 4.76 11.21
CA SER A 31 0.11 4.79 11.08
C SER A 31 -0.57 5.41 12.28
N SER A 32 -1.71 6.04 12.03
CA SER A 32 -2.65 6.51 13.04
C SER A 32 -4.05 6.00 12.72
N PHE A 33 -4.83 5.76 13.75
CA PHE A 33 -6.21 5.29 13.64
C PHE A 33 -7.15 6.44 14.00
N ASP A 34 -8.13 6.70 13.15
CA ASP A 34 -9.27 7.57 13.45
C ASP A 34 -10.46 6.64 13.72
N TYR A 35 -10.74 6.44 14.98
CA TYR A 35 -11.84 5.57 15.43
C TYR A 35 -12.98 6.41 16.01
N GLU A 36 -14.20 6.13 15.54
CA GLU A 36 -15.43 6.67 16.09
C GLU A 36 -16.27 5.49 16.60
N ASN A 37 -16.70 5.55 17.87
CA ASN A 37 -17.58 4.54 18.45
C ASN A 37 -19.01 4.66 17.89
N SER A 38 -19.90 3.72 18.23
CA SER A 38 -21.30 3.68 17.82
C SER A 38 -22.13 4.93 18.22
N ARG A 39 -21.60 5.79 19.12
CA ARG A 39 -22.19 7.06 19.52
C ARG A 39 -21.60 8.26 18.76
N GLY A 40 -20.72 8.02 17.76
CA GLY A 40 -20.03 9.07 17.03
C GLY A 40 -18.95 9.81 17.83
N GLN A 41 -18.48 9.24 18.95
CA GLN A 41 -17.44 9.86 19.76
C GLN A 41 -16.08 9.35 19.31
N PRO A 42 -15.13 10.25 19.00
CA PRO A 42 -13.76 9.85 18.67
C PRO A 42 -13.05 9.31 19.92
N LEU A 43 -12.12 8.38 19.72
CA LEU A 43 -11.20 7.97 20.77
C LEU A 43 -10.03 8.97 20.77
N ASP A 44 -10.01 9.83 21.77
CA ASP A 44 -8.94 10.82 21.95
C ASP A 44 -7.63 10.12 22.38
N ASN A 45 -6.48 10.74 22.03
CA ASN A 45 -5.14 10.29 22.44
C ASN A 45 -4.61 8.99 21.80
N LEU A 46 -5.01 8.68 20.57
CA LEU A 46 -4.35 7.62 19.80
C LEU A 46 -3.00 8.10 19.26
N LEU A 47 -1.92 7.46 19.70
CA LEU A 47 -0.56 7.71 19.23
C LEU A 47 -0.21 6.81 18.06
N SER A 48 0.53 7.37 17.11
CA SER A 48 1.02 6.64 15.95
C SER A 48 2.04 5.58 16.35
N LYS A 49 1.99 4.42 15.68
CA LYS A 49 2.97 3.34 15.84
C LYS A 49 3.69 3.09 14.52
N SER A 50 5.01 2.85 14.62
CA SER A 50 5.81 2.48 13.46
C SER A 50 5.80 0.97 13.28
N LYS A 51 5.53 0.52 12.04
CA LYS A 51 5.52 -0.88 11.61
C LYS A 51 6.26 -1.01 10.28
N SER A 52 6.48 -2.23 9.80
CA SER A 52 7.09 -2.49 8.52
C SER A 52 6.05 -2.75 7.43
N TYR A 53 6.45 -2.51 6.19
CA TYR A 53 5.71 -2.97 5.02
C TYR A 53 6.66 -3.57 3.99
N PHE A 54 6.11 -4.40 3.12
CA PHE A 54 6.78 -4.98 1.97
C PHE A 54 5.85 -4.90 0.75
N GLY A 55 6.41 -4.58 -0.42
CA GLY A 55 5.69 -4.56 -1.69
C GLY A 55 6.51 -5.18 -2.80
N MET A 56 5.84 -5.88 -3.69
CA MET A 56 6.44 -6.38 -4.92
C MET A 56 5.43 -6.39 -6.05
N GLY A 57 5.91 -6.22 -7.27
CA GLY A 57 5.00 -6.23 -8.40
C GLY A 57 5.69 -5.91 -9.72
N TYR A 58 4.83 -5.58 -10.65
CA TYR A 58 5.15 -5.32 -12.02
C TYR A 58 4.87 -3.87 -12.38
N ARG A 59 5.76 -3.29 -13.18
CA ARG A 59 5.66 -1.91 -13.64
C ARG A 59 5.83 -1.88 -15.16
N HIS A 60 4.89 -1.26 -15.83
CA HIS A 60 4.84 -1.17 -17.30
C HIS A 60 4.92 0.28 -17.75
N THR A 61 5.74 0.54 -18.78
CA THR A 61 5.84 1.87 -19.38
C THR A 61 4.66 2.13 -20.31
N LEU A 62 3.92 3.22 -20.08
CA LEU A 62 2.74 3.56 -20.87
C LEU A 62 3.07 4.41 -22.10
N ASN A 63 4.23 5.07 -22.15
CA ASN A 63 4.57 5.98 -23.24
C ASN A 63 6.03 5.78 -23.74
N ALA A 64 6.27 6.09 -24.99
CA ALA A 64 7.60 5.98 -25.61
C ALA A 64 8.67 6.85 -24.93
N ALA A 65 8.28 7.98 -24.33
CA ALA A 65 9.18 8.87 -23.58
C ALA A 65 9.61 8.28 -22.22
N LYS A 66 9.04 7.14 -21.80
CA LYS A 66 9.31 6.49 -20.51
C LYS A 66 9.14 7.44 -19.32
N THR A 67 8.09 8.25 -19.36
CA THR A 67 7.76 9.20 -18.30
C THR A 67 6.53 8.78 -17.49
N LEU A 68 5.70 7.90 -18.04
CA LEU A 68 4.48 7.43 -17.38
C LEU A 68 4.50 5.90 -17.29
N PHE A 69 4.25 5.39 -16.10
CA PHE A 69 4.28 3.96 -15.80
C PHE A 69 3.01 3.54 -15.07
N LEU A 70 2.48 2.40 -15.46
CA LEU A 70 1.46 1.68 -14.72
C LEU A 70 2.14 0.64 -13.82
N ASN A 71 1.75 0.54 -12.56
CA ASN A 71 2.24 -0.50 -11.66
C ASN A 71 1.09 -1.32 -11.09
N ALA A 72 1.34 -2.60 -10.86
CA ALA A 72 0.43 -3.51 -10.18
C ALA A 72 1.26 -4.51 -9.37
N GLY A 73 0.76 -4.88 -8.19
CA GLY A 73 1.50 -5.79 -7.33
C GLY A 73 0.76 -6.19 -6.07
N ALA A 74 1.48 -6.97 -5.24
CA ALA A 74 1.03 -7.37 -3.93
C ALA A 74 1.79 -6.59 -2.85
N THR A 75 1.13 -6.32 -1.74
CA THR A 75 1.69 -5.62 -0.59
C THR A 75 1.36 -6.36 0.69
N TYR A 76 2.30 -6.37 1.61
CA TYR A 76 2.09 -6.73 3.01
C TYR A 76 2.30 -5.48 3.83
N ASN A 77 1.24 -5.00 4.47
CA ASN A 77 1.26 -3.78 5.25
C ASN A 77 0.91 -4.09 6.71
N SER A 78 1.71 -3.57 7.63
CA SER A 78 1.38 -3.62 9.05
C SER A 78 1.11 -2.20 9.55
N TYR A 79 0.05 -2.07 10.36
CA TYR A 79 -0.37 -0.83 10.98
C TYR A 79 -0.51 -1.03 12.48
N GLY A 80 -0.41 0.04 13.23
CA GLY A 80 -0.60 0.00 14.66
C GLY A 80 -0.94 1.37 15.22
N ALA A 81 -1.58 1.35 16.37
CA ALA A 81 -1.84 2.52 17.20
C ALA A 81 -1.69 2.14 18.68
N ILE A 82 -1.41 3.15 19.49
CA ILE A 82 -1.33 3.02 20.95
C ILE A 82 -2.25 4.09 21.51
N GLY A 83 -3.09 3.73 22.48
CA GLY A 83 -3.96 4.65 23.18
C GLY A 83 -3.88 4.45 24.67
N SER A 84 -4.18 5.49 25.43
CA SER A 84 -4.39 5.41 26.86
C SER A 84 -5.56 6.27 27.27
N GLU A 85 -6.40 5.76 28.13
CA GLU A 85 -7.48 6.51 28.73
C GLU A 85 -7.09 6.88 30.17
N SER A 86 -6.73 8.15 30.37
CA SER A 86 -6.23 8.64 31.67
C SER A 86 -7.25 8.60 32.80
N SER A 87 -8.56 8.50 32.47
CA SER A 87 -9.64 8.42 33.45
C SER A 87 -9.76 7.07 34.13
N VAL A 88 -9.26 5.99 33.51
CA VAL A 88 -9.45 4.60 33.96
C VAL A 88 -8.11 3.83 33.99
N ASP A 89 -6.98 4.49 33.71
CA ASP A 89 -5.61 3.91 33.64
C ASP A 89 -5.53 2.71 32.67
N ASN A 90 -6.31 2.76 31.59
CA ASN A 90 -6.35 1.72 30.58
C ASN A 90 -5.33 2.00 29.46
N TYR A 91 -4.56 0.97 29.11
CA TYR A 91 -3.64 0.96 27.97
C TYR A 91 -4.22 0.13 26.86
N PHE A 92 -4.24 0.72 25.66
CA PHE A 92 -4.71 0.07 24.44
C PHE A 92 -3.58 0.05 23.41
N ALA A 93 -3.39 -1.10 22.76
CA ALA A 93 -2.50 -1.18 21.60
C ALA A 93 -3.13 -2.04 20.51
N TRP A 94 -3.07 -1.56 19.29
CA TRP A 94 -3.54 -2.27 18.10
C TRP A 94 -2.35 -2.61 17.21
N ASP A 95 -2.31 -3.85 16.76
CA ASP A 95 -1.34 -4.37 15.80
C ASP A 95 -2.07 -5.18 14.74
N VAL A 96 -2.17 -4.64 13.54
CA VAL A 96 -2.90 -5.27 12.44
C VAL A 96 -2.00 -5.41 11.21
N SER A 97 -2.16 -6.52 10.47
CA SER A 97 -1.42 -6.78 9.24
C SER A 97 -2.37 -7.19 8.13
N TYR A 98 -2.17 -6.59 6.98
CA TYR A 98 -2.99 -6.76 5.79
C TYR A 98 -2.16 -7.28 4.62
N LEU A 99 -2.75 -8.17 3.84
CA LEU A 99 -2.29 -8.50 2.50
C LEU A 99 -3.11 -7.70 1.50
N GLY A 100 -2.44 -7.02 0.57
CA GLY A 100 -3.11 -6.14 -0.38
C GLY A 100 -2.75 -6.45 -1.83
N ILE A 101 -3.66 -6.09 -2.72
CA ILE A 101 -3.42 -5.98 -4.16
C ILE A 101 -3.43 -4.49 -4.48
N LYS A 102 -2.32 -4.00 -5.04
CA LYS A 102 -2.09 -2.59 -5.38
C LYS A 102 -2.09 -2.39 -6.89
N ALA A 103 -2.71 -1.30 -7.34
CA ALA A 103 -2.54 -0.75 -8.68
C ALA A 103 -2.24 0.74 -8.58
N GLY A 104 -1.39 1.26 -9.47
CA GLY A 104 -0.98 2.65 -9.39
C GLY A 104 -0.33 3.17 -10.66
N VAL A 105 -0.03 4.46 -10.63
CA VAL A 105 0.63 5.19 -11.71
C VAL A 105 1.81 5.96 -11.13
N ASP A 106 2.95 5.90 -11.83
CA ASP A 106 4.12 6.70 -11.54
C ASP A 106 4.39 7.64 -12.72
N ALA A 107 4.50 8.93 -12.43
CA ALA A 107 4.85 9.96 -13.41
C ALA A 107 6.26 10.48 -13.11
N LYS A 108 7.19 10.34 -14.06
CA LYS A 108 8.51 10.93 -13.98
C LYS A 108 8.38 12.45 -14.18
N LEU A 109 8.77 13.22 -13.16
CA LEU A 109 8.68 14.67 -13.18
C LEU A 109 9.88 15.28 -13.92
N PHE A 110 11.07 14.94 -13.45
CA PHE A 110 12.34 15.41 -14.03
C PHE A 110 13.46 14.45 -13.69
N GLN A 111 14.60 14.66 -14.31
CA GLN A 111 15.83 13.92 -14.08
C GLN A 111 17.00 14.87 -13.92
N LEU A 112 17.76 14.69 -12.84
CA LEU A 112 19.00 15.43 -12.59
C LEU A 112 20.16 14.44 -12.71
N ARG A 113 20.95 14.53 -13.78
CA ARG A 113 21.98 13.54 -14.14
C ARG A 113 21.33 12.14 -14.20
N ASN A 114 21.74 11.22 -13.31
CA ASN A 114 21.24 9.85 -13.24
C ASN A 114 20.09 9.68 -12.23
N LEU A 115 19.74 10.69 -11.46
CA LEU A 115 18.67 10.64 -10.46
C LEU A 115 17.34 11.11 -11.07
N ALA A 116 16.37 10.22 -11.17
CA ALA A 116 15.03 10.51 -11.67
C ALA A 116 14.05 10.68 -10.51
N PHE A 117 13.20 11.69 -10.58
CA PHE A 117 12.17 12.01 -9.59
C PHE A 117 10.79 11.67 -10.11
N PHE A 118 9.96 11.10 -9.26
CA PHE A 118 8.63 10.60 -9.61
C PHE A 118 7.58 11.14 -8.66
N LEU A 119 6.41 11.38 -9.21
CA LEU A 119 5.15 11.47 -8.47
C LEU A 119 4.46 10.10 -8.62
N ASN A 120 3.92 9.55 -7.53
CA ASN A 120 3.20 8.29 -7.57
C ASN A 120 1.82 8.41 -6.93
N GLY A 121 0.88 7.66 -7.49
CA GLY A 121 -0.46 7.51 -6.95
C GLY A 121 -0.89 6.06 -7.06
N SER A 122 -1.53 5.52 -6.03
CA SER A 122 -1.98 4.13 -6.05
C SER A 122 -3.24 3.92 -5.22
N VAL A 123 -3.95 2.86 -5.58
CA VAL A 123 -5.06 2.30 -4.82
C VAL A 123 -4.73 0.84 -4.50
N ALA A 124 -5.02 0.41 -3.28
CA ALA A 124 -4.86 -0.96 -2.86
C ALA A 124 -6.14 -1.46 -2.18
N SER A 125 -6.53 -2.69 -2.50
CA SER A 125 -7.53 -3.44 -1.73
C SER A 125 -6.77 -4.32 -0.75
N GLU A 126 -6.99 -4.13 0.53
CA GLU A 126 -6.23 -4.77 1.61
C GLU A 126 -7.15 -5.63 2.47
N PHE A 127 -6.72 -6.87 2.76
CA PHE A 127 -7.43 -7.89 3.51
C PHE A 127 -6.70 -8.16 4.82
N LEU A 128 -7.41 -8.14 5.94
CA LEU A 128 -6.82 -8.46 7.24
C LEU A 128 -6.39 -9.92 7.28
N ILE A 129 -5.12 -10.17 7.62
CA ILE A 129 -4.58 -11.52 7.80
C ILE A 129 -4.13 -11.78 9.24
N ARG A 130 -3.88 -10.73 9.99
CA ARG A 130 -3.54 -10.81 11.41
C ARG A 130 -3.94 -9.50 12.09
N GLY A 131 -4.58 -9.60 13.25
CA GLY A 131 -4.94 -8.45 14.06
C GLY A 131 -4.95 -8.82 15.53
N ASN A 132 -4.29 -8.02 16.36
CA ASN A 132 -4.32 -8.14 17.81
C ASN A 132 -4.62 -6.79 18.42
N GLN A 133 -5.50 -6.79 19.41
CA GLN A 133 -5.72 -5.69 20.34
C GLN A 133 -5.23 -6.11 21.71
N THR A 134 -4.44 -5.30 22.34
CA THR A 134 -4.01 -5.49 23.73
C THR A 134 -4.73 -4.45 24.58
N ILE A 135 -5.43 -4.90 25.62
CA ILE A 135 -6.09 -4.06 26.63
C ILE A 135 -5.56 -4.48 27.98
N ASN A 136 -4.81 -3.63 28.68
CA ASN A 136 -4.26 -3.87 30.02
C ASN A 136 -3.52 -5.23 30.15
N ASN A 137 -2.72 -5.63 29.16
CA ASN A 137 -1.99 -6.90 29.01
C ASN A 137 -2.83 -8.10 28.52
N ASP A 138 -4.15 -8.01 28.43
CA ASP A 138 -4.94 -9.06 27.78
C ASP A 138 -4.93 -8.86 26.26
N VAL A 139 -4.72 -9.94 25.51
CA VAL A 139 -4.60 -9.91 24.04
C VAL A 139 -5.85 -10.51 23.40
N PHE A 140 -6.53 -9.73 22.61
CA PHE A 140 -7.71 -10.12 21.84
C PHE A 140 -7.36 -10.26 20.36
N ASN A 141 -7.89 -11.29 19.72
CA ASN A 141 -7.73 -11.48 18.29
C ASN A 141 -8.82 -10.71 17.54
N LEU A 142 -8.40 -9.86 16.60
CA LEU A 142 -9.30 -9.04 15.79
C LEU A 142 -9.70 -9.71 14.46
N VAL A 143 -9.14 -10.89 14.15
CA VAL A 143 -9.50 -11.62 12.94
C VAL A 143 -10.88 -12.25 13.13
N GLY A 144 -11.85 -11.82 12.34
CA GLY A 144 -13.25 -12.25 12.46
C GLY A 144 -14.16 -11.22 13.13
N GLU A 145 -13.60 -10.18 13.76
CA GLU A 145 -14.39 -9.07 14.29
C GLU A 145 -14.83 -8.17 13.12
N GLU A 146 -16.11 -7.77 13.13
CA GLU A 146 -16.74 -7.09 11.99
C GLU A 146 -16.03 -5.78 11.62
N GLU A 147 -15.51 -5.03 12.60
CA GLU A 147 -14.86 -3.74 12.39
C GLU A 147 -13.52 -3.87 11.64
N PHE A 148 -12.81 -4.98 11.81
CA PHE A 148 -11.48 -5.20 11.25
C PHE A 148 -11.46 -6.17 10.06
N ASN A 149 -12.45 -7.04 9.96
CA ASN A 149 -12.50 -8.11 8.95
C ASN A 149 -12.97 -7.61 7.58
N ASN A 150 -13.35 -6.35 7.47
CA ASN A 150 -13.76 -5.72 6.24
C ASN A 150 -12.55 -5.41 5.35
N ASN A 151 -12.75 -5.59 4.04
CA ASN A 151 -11.78 -5.12 3.07
C ASN A 151 -11.66 -3.60 3.14
N ILE A 152 -10.43 -3.12 3.30
CA ILE A 152 -10.15 -1.70 3.24
C ILE A 152 -9.61 -1.33 1.86
N LEU A 153 -10.11 -0.23 1.32
CA LEU A 153 -9.57 0.40 0.14
C LEU A 153 -8.61 1.51 0.59
N PHE A 154 -7.35 1.39 0.23
CA PHE A 154 -6.31 2.33 0.64
C PHE A 154 -5.86 3.17 -0.56
N PHE A 155 -5.98 4.49 -0.46
CA PHE A 155 -5.49 5.44 -1.45
C PHE A 155 -4.18 6.03 -0.97
N ARG A 156 -3.16 6.02 -1.83
CA ARG A 156 -1.84 6.58 -1.52
C ARG A 156 -1.40 7.53 -2.62
N ALA A 157 -0.77 8.62 -2.20
CA ALA A 157 -0.04 9.52 -3.08
C ALA A 157 1.32 9.81 -2.48
N GLY A 158 2.33 9.99 -3.32
CA GLY A 158 3.68 10.15 -2.83
C GLY A 158 4.68 10.61 -3.88
N VAL A 159 5.91 10.69 -3.45
CA VAL A 159 7.07 11.05 -4.27
C VAL A 159 8.16 10.00 -4.12
N GLY A 160 8.94 9.82 -5.15
CA GLY A 160 10.04 8.87 -5.14
C GLY A 160 11.21 9.34 -5.99
N MET A 161 12.35 8.72 -5.74
CA MET A 161 13.56 8.92 -6.53
C MET A 161 14.12 7.56 -6.93
N GLN A 162 14.68 7.52 -8.12
CA GLN A 162 15.27 6.31 -8.70
C GLN A 162 16.67 6.62 -9.24
N TYR A 163 17.63 5.79 -8.86
CA TYR A 163 19.03 5.88 -9.32
C TYR A 163 19.47 4.56 -9.96
N PRO A 164 19.89 4.55 -11.25
CA PRO A 164 20.37 3.34 -11.91
C PRO A 164 21.74 2.93 -11.35
N ILE A 165 21.84 1.67 -10.90
CA ILE A 165 23.11 1.07 -10.45
C ILE A 165 23.73 0.17 -11.49
N SER A 166 22.94 -0.29 -12.46
CA SER A 166 23.40 -1.03 -13.64
C SER A 166 22.46 -0.75 -14.82
N ASN A 167 22.76 -1.35 -15.98
CA ASN A 167 21.91 -1.23 -17.17
C ASN A 167 20.47 -1.76 -16.95
N ASN A 168 20.34 -2.75 -16.05
CA ASN A 168 19.05 -3.43 -15.82
C ASN A 168 18.47 -3.20 -14.43
N THR A 169 19.21 -2.54 -13.52
CA THR A 169 18.76 -2.42 -12.12
C THR A 169 18.91 -0.99 -11.65
N ALA A 170 17.90 -0.51 -10.93
CA ALA A 170 17.93 0.77 -10.24
C ALA A 170 17.52 0.60 -8.77
N ILE A 171 18.08 1.44 -7.90
CA ILE A 171 17.59 1.63 -6.53
C ILE A 171 16.48 2.65 -6.58
N TYR A 172 15.46 2.40 -5.78
CA TYR A 172 14.33 3.29 -5.55
C TYR A 172 14.29 3.69 -4.07
N ALA A 173 13.95 4.93 -3.80
CA ALA A 173 13.58 5.42 -2.47
C ALA A 173 12.34 6.31 -2.61
N GLY A 174 11.40 6.18 -1.68
CA GLY A 174 10.14 6.90 -1.78
C GLY A 174 9.46 7.16 -0.45
N TYR A 175 8.58 8.13 -0.50
CA TYR A 175 7.64 8.48 0.56
C TYR A 175 6.24 8.52 -0.02
N SER A 176 5.28 7.99 0.71
CA SER A 176 3.86 8.13 0.39
C SER A 176 3.02 8.38 1.63
N TYR A 177 1.95 9.14 1.45
CA TYR A 177 0.88 9.32 2.42
C TYR A 177 -0.39 8.69 1.87
N GLY A 178 -1.15 8.02 2.73
CA GLY A 178 -2.38 7.37 2.34
C GLY A 178 -3.44 7.35 3.42
N LYS A 179 -4.68 7.17 2.94
CA LYS A 179 -5.87 7.02 3.78
C LYS A 179 -6.68 5.82 3.34
N SER A 180 -7.27 5.12 4.32
CA SER A 180 -8.19 4.03 4.06
C SER A 180 -9.64 4.51 4.00
N ILE A 181 -10.44 3.76 3.21
CA ILE A 181 -11.88 3.82 3.20
C ILE A 181 -12.37 2.39 3.40
N LEU A 182 -13.31 2.17 4.32
CA LEU A 182 -13.98 0.88 4.49
C LEU A 182 -14.90 0.64 3.29
N ILE A 183 -14.82 -0.55 2.67
CA ILE A 183 -15.66 -0.92 1.51
C ILE A 183 -17.04 -1.37 1.99
N ASN A 184 -17.11 -2.00 3.17
CA ASN A 184 -18.36 -2.39 3.85
C ASN A 184 -18.32 -1.85 5.27
N SER A 185 -19.20 -0.93 5.60
CA SER A 185 -19.62 -0.72 6.97
C SER A 185 -20.60 -1.85 7.31
N GLY A 186 -20.22 -2.78 8.18
CA GLY A 186 -21.15 -3.74 8.77
C GLY A 186 -22.34 -3.03 9.44
N GLU A 187 -23.24 -3.76 10.07
CA GLU A 187 -24.35 -3.20 10.82
C GLU A 187 -23.89 -2.34 12.03
N SER A 188 -22.60 -2.40 12.38
CA SER A 188 -22.03 -1.56 13.43
C SER A 188 -21.90 -0.11 12.96
N GLU A 189 -22.41 0.83 13.76
CA GLU A 189 -22.27 2.27 13.54
C GLU A 189 -20.82 2.77 13.77
N GLU A 190 -19.90 1.87 14.10
CA GLU A 190 -18.49 2.18 14.37
C GLU A 190 -17.70 2.41 13.09
N LYS A 191 -16.82 3.41 13.09
CA LYS A 191 -16.02 3.78 11.93
C LYS A 191 -14.54 3.77 12.27
N LEU A 192 -13.77 2.98 11.52
CA LEU A 192 -12.32 2.96 11.62
C LEU A 192 -11.71 3.43 10.29
N LYS A 193 -10.90 4.49 10.35
CA LYS A 193 -10.08 4.95 9.23
C LYS A 193 -8.62 4.86 9.61
N LEU A 194 -7.80 4.41 8.69
CA LEU A 194 -6.35 4.34 8.83
C LEU A 194 -5.70 5.45 8.01
N ASN A 195 -4.82 6.21 8.63
CA ASN A 195 -3.90 7.13 7.97
C ASN A 195 -2.50 6.55 8.08
N ALA A 196 -1.71 6.60 7.02
CA ALA A 196 -0.38 6.02 7.01
C ALA A 196 0.61 6.86 6.22
N HIS A 197 1.78 7.08 6.81
CA HIS A 197 2.98 7.58 6.16
C HIS A 197 3.91 6.40 5.92
N GLN A 198 4.34 6.18 4.67
CA GLN A 198 5.25 5.11 4.31
C GLN A 198 6.55 5.68 3.76
N PHE A 199 7.67 5.17 4.26
CA PHE A 199 9.02 5.46 3.78
C PHE A 199 9.64 4.15 3.36
N GLY A 200 10.05 4.03 2.10
CA GLY A 200 10.55 2.79 1.55
C GLY A 200 11.78 2.95 0.69
N ILE A 201 12.53 1.87 0.62
CA ILE A 201 13.62 1.67 -0.32
C ILE A 201 13.36 0.37 -1.08
N GLY A 202 13.89 0.26 -2.28
CA GLY A 202 13.65 -0.93 -3.09
C GLY A 202 14.53 -0.99 -4.33
N PHE A 203 14.23 -1.98 -5.15
CA PHE A 203 14.88 -2.21 -6.43
C PHE A 203 13.86 -2.26 -7.55
N ILE A 204 14.28 -1.76 -8.70
CA ILE A 204 13.54 -1.86 -9.96
C ILE A 204 14.46 -2.58 -10.93
N ILE A 205 13.99 -3.69 -11.51
CA ILE A 205 14.74 -4.55 -12.42
C ILE A 205 14.06 -4.51 -13.78
N ASN A 206 14.76 -4.05 -14.80
CA ASN A 206 14.30 -4.11 -16.18
C ASN A 206 14.39 -5.55 -16.68
N LEU A 207 13.27 -6.09 -17.14
CA LEU A 207 13.25 -7.40 -17.77
C LEU A 207 13.76 -7.26 -19.22
N PRO A 208 14.61 -8.19 -19.69
CA PRO A 208 15.02 -8.19 -21.08
C PRO A 208 13.77 -8.38 -21.95
N THR A 209 13.62 -7.54 -22.98
CA THR A 209 12.64 -7.78 -24.03
C THR A 209 13.03 -9.07 -24.73
N CYS A 210 12.18 -10.08 -24.69
CA CYS A 210 12.32 -11.27 -25.52
C CYS A 210 12.20 -10.82 -27.00
N TYR A 211 13.32 -10.74 -27.71
CA TYR A 211 13.33 -10.84 -29.16
C TYR A 211 13.11 -12.32 -29.47
N CYS A 212 11.87 -12.71 -29.76
CA CYS A 212 11.61 -13.96 -30.44
C CYS A 212 11.88 -13.68 -31.93
N ASP A 213 13.10 -13.96 -32.39
CA ASP A 213 13.38 -14.16 -33.80
C ASP A 213 12.72 -15.49 -34.21
N PHE A 214 11.66 -15.41 -35.01
CA PHE A 214 11.07 -16.54 -35.73
C PHE A 214 11.63 -16.60 -37.13
#